data_da5409cf52869fcf2a7e98738cb33183
#
_entry.id   da5409cf52869fcf2a7e98738cb33183
#
_cell.length_a   1.000
_cell.length_b   1.000
_cell.length_c   1.000
_cell.angle_alpha   90.00
_cell.angle_beta   90.00
_cell.angle_gamma   90.00
#
_symmetry.space_group_name_H-M   'P 1'
#
loop_
_entity.id
_entity.type
_entity.pdbx_description
1 polymer ?
#
loop_
_entity_poly.entity_id
_entity_poly.type
_entity_poly.pdbx_seq_one_letter_code
_entity_poly.pdbx_strand_id
1 'polypeptide(L)'
;MATIRQTNAQEQGFTLVELLVVIVILGLTSAVVVFSMRDPTGSVRDEAEAFAARTSALRDAAIIEGRDMAVAVGPTSYHFERRRDGQWVRLSEKPFGPVQWDSKTRARTTANGELRVVFDPTGLPSEAARVSLVRGAASLAVSIKPEGTIHVGS
;
A
#
# COMPACT_ATOMS: atom_id res chain seq x y z
N MET A 1 -60.86 8.30 -57.28
CA MET A 1 -61.23 8.36 -55.88
C MET A 1 -60.14 7.64 -55.14
N ALA A 2 -59.15 8.38 -54.63
CA ALA A 2 -57.95 7.80 -54.00
C ALA A 2 -58.08 7.88 -52.44
N THR A 3 -58.17 6.73 -51.83
CA THR A 3 -58.26 6.60 -50.36
C THR A 3 -56.86 6.67 -49.78
N ILE A 4 -56.54 7.75 -49.09
CA ILE A 4 -55.28 7.89 -48.31
C ILE A 4 -55.48 7.12 -47.03
N ARG A 5 -54.71 6.03 -46.86
CA ARG A 5 -54.55 5.36 -45.56
C ARG A 5 -53.60 6.19 -44.69
N GLN A 6 -54.12 6.78 -43.67
CA GLN A 6 -53.31 7.34 -42.60
C GLN A 6 -52.78 6.18 -41.71
N THR A 7 -51.50 5.98 -41.76
CA THR A 7 -50.78 5.11 -40.78
C THR A 7 -50.61 5.91 -39.49
N ASN A 8 -51.42 5.61 -38.49
CA ASN A 8 -51.22 6.12 -37.16
C ASN A 8 -49.93 5.44 -36.59
N ALA A 9 -48.82 6.13 -36.66
CA ALA A 9 -47.67 5.79 -35.81
C ALA A 9 -48.06 6.03 -34.35
N GLN A 10 -48.23 4.97 -33.59
CA GLN A 10 -48.42 5.06 -32.15
C GLN A 10 -47.09 5.57 -31.56
N GLU A 11 -47.07 6.81 -31.20
CA GLU A 11 -46.02 7.38 -30.36
C GLU A 11 -46.19 6.74 -28.97
N GLN A 12 -45.40 5.70 -28.72
CA GLN A 12 -45.29 5.12 -27.37
C GLN A 12 -44.44 6.07 -26.54
N GLY A 13 -45.11 6.96 -25.81
CA GLY A 13 -44.44 7.82 -24.83
C GLY A 13 -43.86 6.97 -23.70
N PHE A 14 -42.64 7.27 -23.29
CA PHE A 14 -41.99 6.67 -22.11
C PHE A 14 -42.88 6.84 -20.87
N THR A 15 -43.06 5.76 -20.12
CA THR A 15 -43.79 5.81 -18.85
C THR A 15 -42.91 6.44 -17.77
N LEU A 16 -43.53 7.18 -16.84
CA LEU A 16 -42.85 7.80 -15.71
C LEU A 16 -42.12 6.73 -14.86
N VAL A 17 -42.67 5.51 -14.78
CA VAL A 17 -42.09 4.38 -14.09
C VAL A 17 -40.83 3.88 -14.80
N GLU A 18 -40.80 3.84 -16.11
CA GLU A 18 -39.63 3.42 -16.89
C GLU A 18 -38.46 4.37 -16.71
N LEU A 19 -38.73 5.69 -16.70
CA LEU A 19 -37.72 6.69 -16.43
C LEU A 19 -37.17 6.54 -14.96
N LEU A 20 -38.07 6.29 -14.01
CA LEU A 20 -37.67 6.08 -12.60
C LEU A 20 -36.77 4.86 -12.45
N VAL A 21 -37.10 3.74 -13.11
CA VAL A 21 -36.27 2.52 -13.07
C VAL A 21 -34.89 2.76 -13.69
N VAL A 22 -34.83 3.49 -14.81
CA VAL A 22 -33.54 3.82 -15.45
C VAL A 22 -32.64 4.65 -14.55
N ILE A 23 -33.17 5.70 -13.90
CA ILE A 23 -32.34 6.51 -13.00
C ILE A 23 -31.91 5.75 -11.75
N VAL A 24 -32.72 4.83 -11.23
CA VAL A 24 -32.34 3.95 -10.11
C VAL A 24 -31.20 3.01 -10.54
N ILE A 25 -31.29 2.38 -11.71
CA ILE A 25 -30.22 1.50 -12.21
C ILE A 25 -28.94 2.29 -12.46
N LEU A 26 -29.03 3.48 -13.08
CA LEU A 26 -27.88 4.36 -13.28
C LEU A 26 -27.26 4.81 -11.95
N GLY A 27 -28.06 5.11 -10.93
CA GLY A 27 -27.59 5.44 -9.60
C GLY A 27 -26.85 4.28 -8.94
N LEU A 28 -27.41 3.07 -9.01
CA LEU A 28 -26.78 1.85 -8.45
C LEU A 28 -25.49 1.50 -9.17
N THR A 29 -25.46 1.56 -10.52
CA THR A 29 -24.23 1.28 -11.27
C THR A 29 -23.14 2.31 -11.02
N SER A 30 -23.49 3.59 -10.88
CA SER A 30 -22.54 4.65 -10.51
C SER A 30 -21.93 4.42 -9.12
N ALA A 31 -22.72 3.97 -8.15
CA ALA A 31 -22.24 3.65 -6.82
C ALA A 31 -21.18 2.52 -6.83
N VAL A 32 -21.39 1.46 -7.62
CA VAL A 32 -20.44 0.34 -7.75
C VAL A 32 -19.10 0.81 -8.33
N VAL A 33 -19.11 1.71 -9.31
CA VAL A 33 -17.88 2.26 -9.91
C VAL A 33 -17.08 3.07 -8.90
N VAL A 34 -17.72 3.91 -8.09
CA VAL A 34 -17.04 4.71 -7.04
C VAL A 34 -16.41 3.80 -5.97
N PHE A 35 -17.09 2.74 -5.53
CA PHE A 35 -16.53 1.77 -4.58
C PHE A 35 -15.36 0.94 -5.16
N SER A 36 -15.26 0.80 -6.48
CA SER A 36 -14.17 0.09 -7.15
C SER A 36 -12.92 0.93 -7.33
N MET A 37 -13.01 2.25 -7.22
CA MET A 37 -11.86 3.16 -7.26
C MET A 37 -11.15 3.19 -5.90
N ARG A 38 -10.32 2.16 -5.63
CA ARG A 38 -9.36 2.24 -4.53
C ARG A 38 -8.38 3.36 -4.84
N ASP A 39 -8.30 4.33 -3.95
CA ASP A 39 -7.32 5.41 -4.03
C ASP A 39 -5.90 4.81 -3.95
N PRO A 40 -5.09 4.90 -5.03
CA PRO A 40 -3.72 4.38 -5.01
C PRO A 40 -2.85 5.00 -3.91
N THR A 41 -3.13 6.26 -3.57
CA THR A 41 -2.42 7.02 -2.53
C THR A 41 -2.75 6.47 -1.14
N GLY A 42 -4.01 6.13 -0.85
CA GLY A 42 -4.41 5.51 0.41
C GLY A 42 -3.68 4.20 0.66
N SER A 43 -3.62 3.31 -0.33
CA SER A 43 -2.96 2.02 -0.15
C SER A 43 -1.43 2.10 -0.03
N VAL A 44 -0.75 3.05 -0.70
CA VAL A 44 0.69 3.29 -0.52
C VAL A 44 0.97 3.84 0.87
N ARG A 45 0.09 4.70 1.38
CA ARG A 45 0.18 5.23 2.73
C ARG A 45 0.05 4.13 3.77
N ASP A 46 -0.96 3.26 3.65
CA ASP A 46 -1.16 2.15 4.57
C ASP A 46 0.05 1.22 4.63
N GLU A 47 0.65 0.90 3.47
CA GLU A 47 1.86 0.09 3.39
C GLU A 47 3.07 0.79 4.00
N ALA A 48 3.24 2.09 3.76
CA ALA A 48 4.33 2.89 4.32
C ALA A 48 4.21 3.00 5.85
N GLU A 49 3.02 3.25 6.37
CA GLU A 49 2.74 3.34 7.80
C GLU A 49 2.94 1.98 8.48
N ALA A 50 2.47 0.89 7.87
CA ALA A 50 2.69 -0.46 8.38
C ALA A 50 4.18 -0.85 8.40
N PHE A 51 4.94 -0.50 7.35
CA PHE A 51 6.37 -0.71 7.30
C PHE A 51 7.11 0.11 8.37
N ALA A 52 6.78 1.39 8.51
CA ALA A 52 7.36 2.27 9.52
C ALA A 52 7.09 1.78 10.95
N ALA A 53 5.84 1.37 11.23
CA ALA A 53 5.46 0.84 12.54
C ALA A 53 6.21 -0.44 12.90
N ARG A 54 6.35 -1.39 11.95
CA ARG A 54 7.11 -2.63 12.16
C ARG A 54 8.60 -2.39 12.31
N THR A 55 9.15 -1.43 11.55
CA THR A 55 10.57 -1.06 11.67
C THR A 55 10.85 -0.38 13.00
N SER A 56 9.93 0.46 13.50
CA SER A 56 10.01 1.01 14.86
C SER A 56 9.96 -0.08 15.93
N ALA A 57 9.06 -1.04 15.79
CA ALA A 57 8.96 -2.17 16.70
C ALA A 57 10.24 -3.04 16.69
N LEU A 58 10.88 -3.20 15.51
CA LEU A 58 12.16 -3.90 15.41
C LEU A 58 13.28 -3.16 16.17
N ARG A 59 13.37 -1.83 16.01
CA ARG A 59 14.33 -1.01 16.78
C ARG A 59 14.11 -1.17 18.28
N ASP A 60 12.87 -1.09 18.72
CA ASP A 60 12.53 -1.23 20.14
C ASP A 60 12.86 -2.64 20.65
N ALA A 61 12.63 -3.67 19.82
CA ALA A 61 13.05 -5.04 20.14
C ALA A 61 14.56 -5.19 20.22
N ALA A 62 15.35 -4.50 19.36
CA ALA A 62 16.82 -4.50 19.46
C ALA A 62 17.30 -3.96 20.81
N ILE A 63 16.67 -2.88 21.30
CA ILE A 63 16.97 -2.30 22.61
C ILE A 63 16.57 -3.27 23.74
N ILE A 64 15.36 -3.82 23.70
CA ILE A 64 14.83 -4.70 24.75
C ILE A 64 15.61 -6.00 24.84
N GLU A 65 15.96 -6.62 23.71
CA GLU A 65 16.71 -7.87 23.66
C GLU A 65 18.22 -7.68 23.80
N GLY A 66 18.71 -6.43 23.74
CA GLY A 66 20.14 -6.11 23.85
C GLY A 66 20.99 -6.73 22.74
N ARG A 67 20.48 -6.78 21.50
CA ARG A 67 21.17 -7.40 20.36
C ARG A 67 20.82 -6.75 19.04
N ASP A 68 21.71 -6.92 18.08
CA ASP A 68 21.51 -6.37 16.74
C ASP A 68 20.31 -7.01 16.05
N MET A 69 19.46 -6.17 15.46
CA MET A 69 18.36 -6.56 14.61
C MET A 69 18.41 -5.80 13.28
N ALA A 70 17.98 -6.40 12.21
CA ALA A 70 18.03 -5.80 10.87
C ALA A 70 16.70 -5.86 10.15
N VAL A 71 16.42 -4.82 9.37
CA VAL A 71 15.40 -4.84 8.32
C VAL A 71 16.09 -4.92 6.97
N ALA A 72 15.68 -5.88 6.16
CA ALA A 72 16.15 -6.06 4.79
C ALA A 72 14.99 -5.77 3.82
N VAL A 73 15.19 -4.81 2.93
CA VAL A 73 14.16 -4.26 2.03
C VAL A 73 14.56 -4.51 0.59
N GLY A 74 13.78 -5.33 -0.09
CA GLY A 74 13.87 -5.56 -1.52
C GLY A 74 12.76 -4.84 -2.30
N PRO A 75 12.82 -4.86 -3.64
CA PRO A 75 11.85 -4.19 -4.49
C PRO A 75 10.40 -4.68 -4.33
N THR A 76 10.22 -5.95 -3.97
CA THR A 76 8.90 -6.62 -3.89
C THR A 76 8.51 -7.07 -2.49
N SER A 77 9.45 -7.07 -1.55
CA SER A 77 9.23 -7.59 -0.20
C SER A 77 10.22 -7.00 0.80
N TYR A 78 9.93 -7.16 2.06
CA TYR A 78 10.88 -6.90 3.14
C TYR A 78 10.76 -7.98 4.20
N HIS A 79 11.82 -8.16 4.97
CA HIS A 79 11.85 -9.08 6.10
C HIS A 79 12.74 -8.54 7.22
N PHE A 80 12.62 -9.17 8.37
CA PHE A 80 13.36 -8.80 9.56
C PHE A 80 14.27 -9.94 9.99
N GLU A 81 15.42 -9.58 10.55
CA GLU A 81 16.43 -10.53 11.00
C GLU A 81 16.93 -10.15 12.39
N ARG A 82 17.37 -11.13 13.11
CA ARG A 82 18.00 -10.98 14.42
C ARG A 82 19.38 -11.64 14.40
N ARG A 83 20.37 -11.00 15.02
CA ARG A 83 21.68 -11.58 15.17
C ARG A 83 21.70 -12.57 16.33
N ARG A 84 22.05 -13.82 16.03
CA ARG A 84 22.17 -14.89 17.02
C ARG A 84 23.47 -15.65 16.77
N ASP A 85 24.33 -15.75 17.77
CA ASP A 85 25.61 -16.47 17.70
C ASP A 85 26.47 -16.07 16.48
N GLY A 86 26.47 -14.76 16.17
CA GLY A 86 27.19 -14.18 15.01
C GLY A 86 26.49 -14.34 13.65
N GLN A 87 25.39 -15.08 13.58
CA GLN A 87 24.62 -15.35 12.37
C GLN A 87 23.35 -14.50 12.31
N TRP A 88 22.94 -14.10 11.11
CA TRP A 88 21.64 -13.47 10.87
C TRP A 88 20.56 -14.53 10.71
N VAL A 89 19.53 -14.48 11.56
CA VAL A 89 18.39 -15.40 11.54
C VAL A 89 17.15 -14.61 11.19
N ARG A 90 16.48 -15.02 10.12
CA ARG A 90 15.23 -14.40 9.68
C ARG A 90 14.12 -14.64 10.71
N LEU A 91 13.40 -13.59 11.06
CA LEU A 91 12.25 -13.66 11.94
C LEU A 91 11.01 -14.09 11.15
N SER A 92 10.23 -15.02 11.71
CA SER A 92 8.99 -15.52 11.11
C SER A 92 7.74 -15.23 11.96
N GLU A 93 7.95 -14.82 13.19
CA GLU A 93 6.88 -14.57 14.16
C GLU A 93 6.31 -13.14 14.01
N LYS A 94 5.03 -12.97 14.32
CA LYS A 94 4.41 -11.64 14.36
C LYS A 94 5.02 -10.80 15.47
N PRO A 95 5.27 -9.50 15.23
CA PRO A 95 4.94 -8.73 14.02
C PRO A 95 6.01 -8.79 12.91
N PHE A 96 7.07 -9.59 13.05
CA PHE A 96 8.28 -9.57 12.23
C PHE A 96 8.32 -10.61 11.10
N GLY A 97 7.23 -11.30 10.81
CA GLY A 97 7.17 -12.20 9.67
C GLY A 97 7.46 -11.49 8.33
N PRO A 98 7.92 -12.23 7.30
CA PRO A 98 8.20 -11.67 5.98
C PRO A 98 6.94 -11.08 5.35
N VAL A 99 7.09 -9.95 4.67
CA VAL A 99 5.98 -9.21 4.05
C VAL A 99 6.28 -8.95 2.59
N GLN A 100 5.31 -9.21 1.74
CA GLN A 100 5.34 -8.78 0.35
C GLN A 100 4.58 -7.46 0.21
N TRP A 101 5.14 -6.54 -0.57
CA TRP A 101 4.38 -5.36 -1.00
C TRP A 101 3.20 -5.80 -1.87
N ASP A 102 2.17 -4.99 -1.92
CA ASP A 102 1.08 -5.23 -2.89
C ASP A 102 1.65 -5.38 -4.31
N SER A 103 1.01 -6.19 -5.13
CA SER A 103 1.48 -6.52 -6.48
C SER A 103 1.75 -5.30 -7.38
N LYS A 104 1.11 -4.17 -7.10
CA LYS A 104 1.25 -2.89 -7.81
C LYS A 104 2.26 -1.94 -7.15
N THR A 105 2.75 -2.25 -5.94
CA THR A 105 3.71 -1.43 -5.21
C THR A 105 5.13 -1.93 -5.43
N ARG A 106 6.08 -1.01 -5.57
CA ARG A 106 7.52 -1.30 -5.63
C ARG A 106 8.25 -0.40 -4.66
N ALA A 107 9.12 -1.01 -3.87
CA ALA A 107 10.05 -0.26 -3.06
C ALA A 107 11.29 0.12 -3.88
N ARG A 108 11.71 1.38 -3.74
CA ARG A 108 12.96 1.90 -4.29
C ARG A 108 13.82 2.36 -3.12
N THR A 109 15.06 1.94 -3.13
CA THR A 109 16.08 2.29 -2.13
C THR A 109 17.28 2.92 -2.81
N THR A 110 18.17 3.51 -2.03
CA THR A 110 19.46 4.03 -2.54
C THR A 110 20.48 2.94 -2.82
N ALA A 111 20.25 1.73 -2.30
CA ALA A 111 21.13 0.59 -2.52
C ALA A 111 20.89 -0.06 -3.89
N ASN A 112 21.97 -0.49 -4.53
CA ASN A 112 21.90 -1.35 -5.72
C ASN A 112 21.57 -2.78 -5.26
N GLY A 113 20.28 -3.09 -5.09
CA GLY A 113 19.82 -4.39 -4.62
C GLY A 113 18.99 -4.29 -3.35
N GLU A 114 19.21 -5.23 -2.43
CA GLU A 114 18.53 -5.24 -1.13
C GLU A 114 19.19 -4.25 -0.17
N LEU A 115 18.41 -3.33 0.39
CA LEU A 115 18.85 -2.42 1.44
C LEU A 115 18.75 -3.15 2.79
N ARG A 116 19.83 -3.19 3.55
CA ARG A 116 19.85 -3.71 4.92
C ARG A 116 20.23 -2.61 5.91
N VAL A 117 19.35 -2.32 6.84
CA VAL A 117 19.59 -1.41 7.95
C VAL A 117 19.62 -2.21 9.26
N VAL A 118 20.73 -2.12 9.98
CA VAL A 118 20.93 -2.79 11.27
C VAL A 118 20.69 -1.80 12.40
N PHE A 119 19.83 -2.14 13.34
CA PHE A 119 19.67 -1.43 14.61
C PHE A 119 20.52 -2.12 15.68
N ASP A 120 21.38 -1.36 16.33
CA ASP A 120 22.19 -1.84 17.44
C ASP A 120 21.37 -1.92 18.74
N PRO A 121 21.94 -2.46 19.86
CA PRO A 121 21.26 -2.53 21.16
C PRO A 121 20.89 -1.17 21.77
N THR A 122 21.36 -0.06 21.21
CA THR A 122 20.97 1.29 21.65
C THR A 122 19.83 1.87 20.78
N GLY A 123 19.44 1.15 19.73
CA GLY A 123 18.39 1.56 18.78
C GLY A 123 18.89 2.50 17.69
N LEU A 124 20.21 2.65 17.55
CA LEU A 124 20.79 3.44 16.45
C LEU A 124 20.92 2.58 15.19
N PRO A 125 20.56 3.13 14.02
CA PRO A 125 20.73 2.44 12.76
C PRO A 125 22.18 2.47 12.29
N SER A 126 22.62 1.42 11.58
CA SER A 126 23.94 1.36 10.95
C SER A 126 24.18 2.49 9.94
N GLU A 127 23.11 2.99 9.33
CA GLU A 127 23.11 4.10 8.40
C GLU A 127 21.71 4.73 8.30
N ALA A 128 21.65 6.01 7.93
CA ALA A 128 20.41 6.65 7.55
C ALA A 128 19.92 6.08 6.20
N ALA A 129 18.64 5.77 6.11
CA ALA A 129 18.07 5.13 4.94
C ALA A 129 16.74 5.76 4.52
N ARG A 130 16.44 5.67 3.23
CA ARG A 130 15.17 6.09 2.65
C ARG A 130 14.62 4.99 1.75
N VAL A 131 13.40 4.58 2.03
CA VAL A 131 12.64 3.60 1.24
C VAL A 131 11.45 4.32 0.63
N SER A 132 11.41 4.43 -0.69
CA SER A 132 10.31 5.06 -1.42
C SER A 132 9.39 3.97 -1.97
N LEU A 133 8.14 3.94 -1.52
CA LEU A 133 7.11 3.07 -2.05
C LEU A 133 6.40 3.77 -3.21
N VAL A 134 6.37 3.12 -4.37
CA VAL A 134 5.81 3.69 -5.60
C VAL A 134 4.71 2.78 -6.12
N ARG A 135 3.55 3.37 -6.44
CA ARG A 135 2.40 2.68 -7.03
C ARG A 135 1.73 3.58 -8.06
N GLY A 136 1.96 3.29 -9.35
CA GLY A 136 1.52 4.19 -10.43
C GLY A 136 2.12 5.58 -10.28
N ALA A 137 1.27 6.60 -10.18
CA ALA A 137 1.69 7.99 -9.96
C ALA A 137 1.90 8.34 -8.46
N ALA A 138 1.44 7.49 -7.53
CA ALA A 138 1.59 7.73 -6.10
C ALA A 138 2.96 7.28 -5.62
N SER A 139 3.60 8.11 -4.79
CA SER A 139 4.87 7.79 -4.14
C SER A 139 4.87 8.33 -2.72
N LEU A 140 5.36 7.52 -1.78
CA LEU A 140 5.54 7.91 -0.39
C LEU A 140 6.85 7.32 0.14
N ALA A 141 7.59 8.08 0.94
CA ALA A 141 8.86 7.63 1.47
C ALA A 141 8.79 7.33 2.96
N VAL A 142 9.51 6.30 3.39
CA VAL A 142 9.81 6.02 4.78
C VAL A 142 11.30 6.31 4.99
N SER A 143 11.60 7.22 5.91
CA SER A 143 12.96 7.63 6.23
C SER A 143 13.36 7.13 7.60
N ILE A 144 14.50 6.45 7.68
CA ILE A 144 15.16 6.05 8.92
C ILE A 144 16.28 7.06 9.15
N LYS A 145 16.18 7.85 10.20
CA LYS A 145 17.15 8.91 10.50
C LYS A 145 18.31 8.39 11.35
N PRO A 146 19.46 9.08 11.35
CA PRO A 146 20.63 8.65 12.11
C PRO A 146 20.39 8.45 13.61
N GLU A 147 19.44 9.19 14.19
CA GLU A 147 19.02 9.07 15.57
C GLU A 147 18.05 7.90 15.83
N GLY A 148 17.76 7.07 14.83
CA GLY A 148 16.88 5.90 14.95
C GLY A 148 15.38 6.21 14.81
N THR A 149 14.99 7.47 14.55
CA THR A 149 13.58 7.82 14.31
C THR A 149 13.14 7.42 12.90
N ILE A 150 11.92 6.92 12.78
CA ILE A 150 11.33 6.47 11.52
C ILE A 150 10.14 7.38 11.20
N HIS A 151 10.18 8.01 10.02
CA HIS A 151 9.16 8.93 9.56
C HIS A 151 8.58 8.51 8.22
N VAL A 152 7.27 8.66 8.07
CA VAL A 152 6.56 8.57 6.79
C VAL A 152 6.34 9.97 6.25
N GLY A 153 6.77 10.22 5.03
CA GLY A 153 6.63 11.53 4.38
C GLY A 153 6.90 11.47 2.89
N SER A 154 6.62 12.54 2.19
CA SER A 154 6.90 12.73 0.77
C SER A 154 8.29 13.31 0.54
#